data_b9603faa182d16e4928f76b96a838200
#
_entry.id   b9603faa182d16e4928f76b96a838200
#
_cell.length_a   1.000
_cell.length_b   1.000
_cell.length_c   1.000
_cell.angle_alpha   90.00
_cell.angle_beta   90.00
_cell.angle_gamma   90.00
#
_symmetry.space_group_name_H-M   'P 1'
#
loop_
_entity.id
_entity.type
_entity.pdbx_description
1 polymer ?
#
loop_
_entity_poly.entity_id
_entity_poly.type
_entity_poly.pdbx_seq_one_letter_code
_entity_poly.pdbx_strand_id
1 'polypeptide(L)'
;MTKRPVGVIGATGMVGQRFLTLLAEHPYFEVTALAASARSAGKTYKEAVGNRWKLDIPMPEKFADMTVIDAANIDEMKKLCNVVFCAVDMKKEDIRALEEAYAKAEIPVVSNNSAHRWTPDVPMVIPEINDAHLAVIADQRKRLGTKRGFIAVKPNCSIQSYVPMLTALLEFEPYEVVATTYQAISGAGKTFNEWPEMIDNVIPYIGGEEEKSEQEPLRVWGKVENGQIVKATSPVITTQCIRVPVTNGHTAAVFVKFRKNPTKEQILKAWKEFSGKPQALKLPHAPEQFITYFEEDNRPQAHLDRDIYGGMGVTAGRLREDSVYDWKFVGLSHNTLRGAAGGAVLIAELLHKEGYFD
;
A
#
# COMPACT_ATOMS: atom_id res chain seq x y z
N MET A 1 -20.00 -15.30 -11.00
CA MET A 1 -18.94 -16.06 -10.29
C MET A 1 -19.21 -15.94 -8.81
N THR A 2 -19.01 -17.01 -8.05
CA THR A 2 -19.13 -16.99 -6.59
C THR A 2 -17.99 -16.14 -6.03
N LYS A 3 -18.28 -15.16 -5.17
CA LYS A 3 -17.26 -14.33 -4.52
C LYS A 3 -16.43 -15.18 -3.56
N ARG A 4 -15.14 -14.88 -3.45
CA ARG A 4 -14.23 -15.55 -2.52
C ARG A 4 -14.46 -15.03 -1.10
N PRO A 5 -14.69 -15.91 -0.10
CA PRO A 5 -14.83 -15.48 1.28
C PRO A 5 -13.49 -15.00 1.84
N VAL A 6 -13.46 -13.79 2.38
CA VAL A 6 -12.27 -13.15 2.93
C VAL A 6 -12.49 -12.66 4.36
N GLY A 7 -11.42 -12.66 5.15
CA GLY A 7 -11.40 -12.08 6.48
C GLY A 7 -10.62 -10.77 6.53
N VAL A 8 -10.95 -9.90 7.47
CA VAL A 8 -10.20 -8.67 7.76
C VAL A 8 -9.68 -8.73 9.20
N ILE A 9 -8.36 -8.80 9.37
CA ILE A 9 -7.67 -8.82 10.65
C ILE A 9 -7.19 -7.40 10.98
N GLY A 10 -7.52 -6.91 12.18
CA GLY A 10 -7.35 -5.51 12.54
C GLY A 10 -8.51 -4.64 12.07
N ALA A 11 -9.70 -5.23 11.90
CA ALA A 11 -10.90 -4.59 11.32
C ALA A 11 -11.32 -3.28 12.01
N THR A 12 -11.03 -3.10 13.30
CA THR A 12 -11.42 -1.92 14.08
C THR A 12 -10.49 -0.72 13.93
N GLY A 13 -9.30 -0.90 13.36
CA GLY A 13 -8.33 0.18 13.08
C GLY A 13 -8.68 0.94 11.79
N MET A 14 -8.08 2.13 11.57
CA MET A 14 -8.36 2.98 10.40
C MET A 14 -8.19 2.25 9.07
N VAL A 15 -7.12 1.47 8.90
CA VAL A 15 -6.88 0.69 7.67
C VAL A 15 -7.87 -0.46 7.55
N GLY A 16 -8.21 -1.13 8.65
CA GLY A 16 -9.25 -2.15 8.69
C GLY A 16 -10.61 -1.61 8.27
N GLN A 17 -11.00 -0.45 8.80
CA GLN A 17 -12.22 0.27 8.39
C GLN A 17 -12.20 0.59 6.89
N ARG A 18 -11.04 1.01 6.36
CA ARG A 18 -10.88 1.30 4.93
C ARG A 18 -11.01 0.01 4.08
N PHE A 19 -10.50 -1.13 4.53
CA PHE A 19 -10.75 -2.42 3.87
C PHE A 19 -12.23 -2.71 3.75
N LEU A 20 -13.00 -2.51 4.82
CA LEU A 20 -14.44 -2.79 4.81
C LEU A 20 -15.19 -1.92 3.82
N THR A 21 -14.84 -0.63 3.71
CA THR A 21 -15.47 0.24 2.72
C THR A 21 -15.17 -0.17 1.27
N LEU A 22 -13.93 -0.62 0.99
CA LEU A 22 -13.53 -1.07 -0.35
C LEU A 22 -14.10 -2.45 -0.71
N LEU A 23 -14.24 -3.34 0.28
CA LEU A 23 -14.71 -4.70 0.08
C LEU A 23 -16.24 -4.83 0.18
N ALA A 24 -16.94 -3.77 0.57
CA ALA A 24 -18.39 -3.82 0.78
C ALA A 24 -19.14 -4.34 -0.44
N GLU A 25 -18.85 -3.84 -1.64
CA GLU A 25 -19.48 -4.24 -2.89
C GLU A 25 -18.45 -4.77 -3.91
N HIS A 26 -17.38 -5.40 -3.39
CA HIS A 26 -16.30 -5.88 -4.24
C HIS A 26 -16.76 -7.04 -5.14
N PRO A 27 -16.41 -7.05 -6.46
CA PRO A 27 -16.90 -8.09 -7.38
C PRO A 27 -16.30 -9.48 -7.14
N TYR A 28 -15.07 -9.59 -6.60
CA TYR A 28 -14.38 -10.87 -6.42
C TYR A 28 -14.41 -11.37 -4.98
N PHE A 29 -14.56 -10.48 -4.00
CA PHE A 29 -14.41 -10.81 -2.58
C PHE A 29 -15.67 -10.53 -1.79
N GLU A 30 -15.95 -11.38 -0.81
CA GLU A 30 -17.01 -11.22 0.18
C GLU A 30 -16.41 -11.29 1.58
N VAL A 31 -16.60 -10.24 2.38
CA VAL A 31 -16.13 -10.25 3.77
C VAL A 31 -17.05 -11.12 4.61
N THR A 32 -16.52 -12.24 5.10
CA THR A 32 -17.24 -13.24 5.90
C THR A 32 -16.72 -13.34 7.33
N ALA A 33 -15.58 -12.71 7.64
CA ALA A 33 -14.99 -12.71 8.97
C ALA A 33 -14.33 -11.38 9.30
N LEU A 34 -14.55 -10.88 10.50
CA LEU A 34 -13.91 -9.69 11.06
C LEU A 34 -13.14 -10.12 12.30
N ALA A 35 -11.85 -9.79 12.36
CA ALA A 35 -11.01 -10.12 13.50
C ALA A 35 -10.28 -8.89 14.05
N ALA A 36 -10.10 -8.86 15.36
CA ALA A 36 -9.37 -7.83 16.07
C ALA A 36 -8.72 -8.40 17.34
N SER A 37 -8.26 -7.53 18.25
CA SER A 37 -7.69 -7.97 19.53
C SER A 37 -8.75 -8.67 20.41
N ALA A 38 -8.30 -9.50 21.34
CA ALA A 38 -9.15 -10.21 22.33
C ALA A 38 -10.16 -9.26 23.05
N ARG A 39 -9.81 -7.97 23.24
CA ARG A 39 -10.70 -6.97 23.85
C ARG A 39 -11.97 -6.67 23.03
N SER A 40 -11.90 -6.87 21.73
CA SER A 40 -12.99 -6.65 20.77
C SER A 40 -13.74 -7.94 20.44
N ALA A 41 -13.15 -9.09 20.70
CA ALA A 41 -13.74 -10.39 20.40
C ALA A 41 -15.06 -10.63 21.13
N GLY A 42 -16.01 -11.28 20.46
CA GLY A 42 -17.36 -11.56 20.94
C GLY A 42 -18.35 -10.41 20.87
N LYS A 43 -17.92 -9.19 20.52
CA LYS A 43 -18.78 -8.03 20.30
C LYS A 43 -19.23 -7.96 18.86
N THR A 44 -20.35 -7.28 18.59
CA THR A 44 -20.68 -6.85 17.23
C THR A 44 -19.63 -5.85 16.75
N TYR A 45 -19.44 -5.76 15.43
CA TYR A 45 -18.47 -4.81 14.88
C TYR A 45 -18.77 -3.37 15.27
N LYS A 46 -20.05 -2.98 15.25
CA LYS A 46 -20.52 -1.66 15.68
C LYS A 46 -20.15 -1.37 17.14
N GLU A 47 -20.35 -2.32 18.05
CA GLU A 47 -19.95 -2.21 19.44
C GLU A 47 -18.41 -2.18 19.61
N ALA A 48 -17.70 -3.02 18.87
CA ALA A 48 -16.24 -3.09 18.92
C ALA A 48 -15.58 -1.80 18.43
N VAL A 49 -16.15 -1.15 17.43
CA VAL A 49 -15.68 0.16 16.92
C VAL A 49 -16.14 1.30 17.84
N GLY A 50 -17.42 1.28 18.29
CA GLY A 50 -18.00 2.34 19.08
C GLY A 50 -17.87 3.70 18.39
N ASN A 51 -17.33 4.69 19.09
CA ASN A 51 -17.09 6.05 18.58
C ASN A 51 -15.75 6.19 17.81
N ARG A 52 -15.03 5.09 17.51
CA ARG A 52 -13.73 5.11 16.86
C ARG A 52 -13.78 4.91 15.34
N TRP A 53 -14.95 5.14 14.73
CA TRP A 53 -15.02 5.21 13.26
C TRP A 53 -14.30 6.47 12.80
N LYS A 54 -13.29 6.32 11.91
CA LYS A 54 -12.35 7.40 11.56
C LYS A 54 -12.50 7.92 10.14
N LEU A 55 -13.40 7.32 9.36
CA LEU A 55 -13.57 7.66 7.96
C LEU A 55 -14.72 8.68 7.80
N ASP A 56 -14.59 9.56 6.79
CA ASP A 56 -15.62 10.56 6.45
C ASP A 56 -16.86 9.95 5.76
N ILE A 57 -16.79 8.65 5.39
CA ILE A 57 -17.90 7.88 4.83
C ILE A 57 -18.50 6.97 5.91
N PRO A 58 -19.81 6.69 5.87
CA PRO A 58 -20.47 5.86 6.89
C PRO A 58 -19.95 4.41 6.90
N MET A 59 -20.07 3.78 8.07
CA MET A 59 -19.82 2.34 8.23
C MET A 59 -20.81 1.56 7.35
N PRO A 60 -20.36 0.62 6.51
CA PRO A 60 -21.28 -0.23 5.75
C PRO A 60 -22.16 -1.07 6.68
N GLU A 61 -23.48 -0.90 6.61
CA GLU A 61 -24.45 -1.52 7.53
C GLU A 61 -24.32 -3.03 7.62
N LYS A 62 -24.03 -3.71 6.50
CA LYS A 62 -23.90 -5.16 6.44
C LYS A 62 -22.82 -5.75 7.35
N PHE A 63 -21.86 -4.93 7.82
CA PHE A 63 -20.83 -5.38 8.75
C PHE A 63 -21.16 -5.03 10.21
N ALA A 64 -22.12 -4.14 10.46
CA ALA A 64 -22.38 -3.58 11.78
C ALA A 64 -22.64 -4.65 12.85
N ASP A 65 -23.43 -5.66 12.51
CA ASP A 65 -23.85 -6.73 13.41
C ASP A 65 -22.97 -8.01 13.31
N MET A 66 -21.92 -8.02 12.48
CA MET A 66 -21.00 -9.14 12.43
C MET A 66 -20.22 -9.27 13.75
N THR A 67 -20.14 -10.47 14.27
CA THR A 67 -19.34 -10.74 15.47
C THR A 67 -17.85 -10.65 15.16
N VAL A 68 -17.13 -9.89 15.97
CA VAL A 68 -15.67 -9.78 15.87
C VAL A 68 -15.02 -10.98 16.54
N ILE A 69 -14.11 -11.64 15.81
CA ILE A 69 -13.35 -12.82 16.26
C ILE A 69 -12.02 -12.36 16.86
N ASP A 70 -11.46 -13.12 17.81
CA ASP A 70 -10.08 -12.93 18.23
C ASP A 70 -9.13 -13.25 17.06
N ALA A 71 -8.26 -12.33 16.70
CA ALA A 71 -7.29 -12.53 15.63
C ALA A 71 -6.38 -13.75 15.84
N ALA A 72 -6.18 -14.20 17.08
CA ALA A 72 -5.42 -15.40 17.41
C ALA A 72 -6.22 -16.71 17.22
N ASN A 73 -7.55 -16.62 17.05
CA ASN A 73 -8.41 -17.80 16.83
C ASN A 73 -8.46 -18.19 15.35
N ILE A 74 -7.33 -18.72 14.85
CA ILE A 74 -7.15 -19.09 13.44
C ILE A 74 -8.11 -20.19 13.01
N ASP A 75 -8.42 -21.14 13.87
CA ASP A 75 -9.32 -22.26 13.58
C ASP A 75 -10.75 -21.79 13.27
N GLU A 76 -11.21 -20.76 13.95
CA GLU A 76 -12.50 -20.13 13.67
C GLU A 76 -12.46 -19.35 12.37
N MET A 77 -11.43 -18.53 12.17
CA MET A 77 -11.23 -17.81 10.91
C MET A 77 -11.19 -18.73 9.70
N LYS A 78 -10.50 -19.87 9.81
CA LYS A 78 -10.39 -20.88 8.73
C LYS A 78 -11.73 -21.48 8.30
N LYS A 79 -12.73 -21.51 9.18
CA LYS A 79 -14.08 -21.99 8.85
C LYS A 79 -14.87 -20.98 8.04
N LEU A 80 -14.52 -19.70 8.15
CA LEU A 80 -15.30 -18.59 7.61
C LEU A 80 -14.68 -17.96 6.36
N CYS A 81 -13.35 -17.95 6.26
CA CYS A 81 -12.66 -17.33 5.13
C CYS A 81 -11.46 -18.16 4.68
N ASN A 82 -11.03 -17.95 3.45
CA ASN A 82 -9.87 -18.64 2.88
C ASN A 82 -8.75 -17.71 2.37
N VAL A 83 -8.88 -16.43 2.61
CA VAL A 83 -7.87 -15.37 2.41
C VAL A 83 -8.10 -14.32 3.49
N VAL A 84 -7.05 -13.69 3.98
CA VAL A 84 -7.18 -12.58 4.94
C VAL A 84 -6.41 -11.33 4.50
N PHE A 85 -7.02 -10.17 4.76
CA PHE A 85 -6.35 -8.87 4.75
C PHE A 85 -5.89 -8.56 6.17
N CYS A 86 -4.62 -8.20 6.35
CA CYS A 86 -4.05 -7.96 7.68
C CYS A 86 -3.58 -6.51 7.84
N ALA A 87 -4.09 -5.84 8.88
CA ALA A 87 -3.72 -4.47 9.26
C ALA A 87 -3.78 -4.32 10.79
N VAL A 88 -3.01 -5.11 11.51
CA VAL A 88 -2.93 -5.07 12.97
C VAL A 88 -1.88 -4.07 13.44
N ASP A 89 -2.08 -3.55 14.65
CA ASP A 89 -1.11 -2.72 15.35
C ASP A 89 -0.57 -3.49 16.57
N MET A 90 0.58 -4.11 16.37
CA MET A 90 1.27 -4.96 17.34
C MET A 90 2.79 -4.82 17.17
N LYS A 91 3.59 -5.44 18.02
CA LYS A 91 5.04 -5.55 17.81
C LYS A 91 5.34 -6.35 16.54
N LYS A 92 6.40 -6.01 15.83
CA LYS A 92 6.76 -6.66 14.56
C LYS A 92 6.90 -8.18 14.67
N GLU A 93 7.45 -8.66 15.77
CA GLU A 93 7.63 -10.09 16.05
C GLU A 93 6.28 -10.81 16.17
N ASP A 94 5.32 -10.19 16.88
CA ASP A 94 3.98 -10.75 17.06
C ASP A 94 3.20 -10.75 15.74
N ILE A 95 3.37 -9.69 14.92
CA ILE A 95 2.78 -9.63 13.56
C ILE A 95 3.35 -10.76 12.69
N ARG A 96 4.66 -10.96 12.69
CA ARG A 96 5.29 -12.05 11.93
C ARG A 96 4.74 -13.41 12.34
N ALA A 97 4.68 -13.67 13.64
CA ALA A 97 4.15 -14.93 14.18
C ALA A 97 2.68 -15.15 13.77
N LEU A 98 1.86 -14.11 13.87
CA LEU A 98 0.45 -14.17 13.50
C LEU A 98 0.27 -14.44 11.99
N GLU A 99 0.92 -13.67 11.13
CA GLU A 99 0.80 -13.80 9.68
C GLU A 99 1.34 -15.15 9.19
N GLU A 100 2.45 -15.66 9.76
CA GLU A 100 2.95 -17.01 9.46
C GLU A 100 2.00 -18.12 9.95
N ALA A 101 1.35 -17.94 11.10
CA ALA A 101 0.39 -18.92 11.60
C ALA A 101 -0.83 -19.02 10.66
N TYR A 102 -1.36 -17.90 10.15
CA TYR A 102 -2.41 -17.92 9.13
C TYR A 102 -1.93 -18.59 7.84
N ALA A 103 -0.76 -18.26 7.34
CA ALA A 103 -0.20 -18.88 6.14
C ALA A 103 -0.03 -20.40 6.34
N LYS A 104 0.53 -20.84 7.47
CA LYS A 104 0.68 -22.28 7.83
C LYS A 104 -0.67 -23.00 7.98
N ALA A 105 -1.73 -22.29 8.35
CA ALA A 105 -3.10 -22.81 8.36
C ALA A 105 -3.75 -22.88 6.97
N GLU A 106 -2.98 -22.64 5.90
CA GLU A 106 -3.42 -22.61 4.49
C GLU A 106 -4.33 -21.41 4.15
N ILE A 107 -4.20 -20.31 4.90
CA ILE A 107 -4.92 -19.07 4.64
C ILE A 107 -3.92 -18.02 4.12
N PRO A 108 -3.90 -17.69 2.80
CA PRO A 108 -3.10 -16.61 2.27
C PRO A 108 -3.35 -15.28 2.98
N VAL A 109 -2.28 -14.55 3.24
CA VAL A 109 -2.30 -13.25 3.93
C VAL A 109 -1.88 -12.15 2.96
N VAL A 110 -2.74 -11.16 2.74
CA VAL A 110 -2.39 -9.91 2.06
C VAL A 110 -2.23 -8.85 3.14
N SER A 111 -0.98 -8.48 3.42
CA SER A 111 -0.65 -7.65 4.57
C SER A 111 -0.34 -6.21 4.21
N ASN A 112 -0.89 -5.30 5.03
CA ASN A 112 -0.53 -3.89 5.04
C ASN A 112 0.61 -3.57 6.01
N ASN A 113 1.01 -4.53 6.83
CA ASN A 113 2.03 -4.38 7.86
C ASN A 113 3.44 -4.39 7.29
N SER A 114 4.38 -3.84 8.05
CA SER A 114 5.79 -3.79 7.65
C SER A 114 6.62 -4.99 8.09
N ALA A 115 6.04 -5.92 8.87
CA ALA A 115 6.78 -6.98 9.56
C ALA A 115 7.52 -7.93 8.60
N HIS A 116 6.93 -8.26 7.46
CA HIS A 116 7.49 -9.17 6.45
C HIS A 116 8.08 -8.47 5.22
N ARG A 117 8.13 -7.12 5.17
CA ARG A 117 8.65 -6.41 3.98
C ARG A 117 10.08 -6.78 3.60
N TRP A 118 10.89 -7.23 4.56
CA TRP A 118 12.29 -7.63 4.36
C TRP A 118 12.53 -9.14 4.42
N THR A 119 11.49 -9.95 4.57
CA THR A 119 11.60 -11.41 4.48
C THR A 119 11.94 -11.79 3.03
N PRO A 120 13.01 -12.52 2.76
CA PRO A 120 13.55 -12.68 1.39
C PRO A 120 12.56 -13.24 0.38
N ASP A 121 11.74 -14.22 0.78
CA ASP A 121 10.74 -14.91 -0.04
C ASP A 121 9.31 -14.39 0.12
N VAL A 122 9.15 -13.22 0.75
CA VAL A 122 7.85 -12.54 0.83
C VAL A 122 7.81 -11.42 -0.22
N PRO A 123 6.88 -11.47 -1.19
CA PRO A 123 6.77 -10.43 -2.19
C PRO A 123 6.19 -9.14 -1.58
N MET A 124 6.94 -8.05 -1.73
CA MET A 124 6.48 -6.69 -1.42
C MET A 124 6.10 -6.01 -2.73
N VAL A 125 4.79 -5.79 -2.96
CA VAL A 125 4.27 -5.57 -4.32
C VAL A 125 3.60 -4.20 -4.47
N ILE A 126 3.96 -3.53 -5.57
CA ILE A 126 3.14 -2.52 -6.24
C ILE A 126 2.69 -3.18 -7.56
N PRO A 127 1.42 -3.57 -7.70
CA PRO A 127 0.98 -4.46 -8.79
C PRO A 127 1.32 -3.97 -10.20
N GLU A 128 1.38 -2.67 -10.41
CA GLU A 128 1.73 -2.06 -11.70
C GLU A 128 3.23 -2.09 -11.99
N ILE A 129 4.08 -2.40 -10.98
CA ILE A 129 5.53 -2.22 -11.09
C ILE A 129 6.28 -3.56 -11.07
N ASN A 130 5.97 -4.39 -10.09
CA ASN A 130 6.80 -5.56 -9.78
C ASN A 130 5.98 -6.84 -9.52
N ASP A 131 4.91 -7.05 -10.28
CA ASP A 131 4.10 -8.27 -10.24
C ASP A 131 4.94 -9.54 -10.41
N ALA A 132 6.06 -9.49 -11.14
CA ALA A 132 7.01 -10.59 -11.27
C ALA A 132 7.56 -11.10 -9.92
N HIS A 133 7.57 -10.27 -8.87
CA HIS A 133 7.97 -10.71 -7.53
C HIS A 133 7.03 -11.76 -6.92
N LEU A 134 5.81 -11.91 -7.42
CA LEU A 134 4.88 -12.95 -6.99
C LEU A 134 5.44 -14.37 -7.21
N ALA A 135 6.39 -14.55 -8.12
CA ALA A 135 7.03 -15.83 -8.37
C ALA A 135 7.69 -16.45 -7.11
N VAL A 136 8.18 -15.62 -6.15
CA VAL A 136 8.79 -16.14 -4.90
C VAL A 136 7.80 -16.86 -3.99
N ILE A 137 6.48 -16.72 -4.22
CA ILE A 137 5.45 -17.40 -3.43
C ILE A 137 5.65 -18.93 -3.48
N ALA A 138 6.12 -19.48 -4.59
CA ALA A 138 6.40 -20.89 -4.71
C ALA A 138 7.49 -21.35 -3.71
N ASP A 139 8.55 -20.55 -3.54
CA ASP A 139 9.63 -20.85 -2.61
C ASP A 139 9.24 -20.57 -1.16
N GLN A 140 8.44 -19.52 -0.93
CA GLN A 140 7.84 -19.24 0.38
C GLN A 140 6.96 -20.41 0.85
N ARG A 141 6.11 -20.98 -0.02
CA ARG A 141 5.29 -22.16 0.27
C ARG A 141 6.16 -23.37 0.66
N LYS A 142 7.28 -23.61 -0.03
CA LYS A 142 8.23 -24.66 0.33
C LYS A 142 8.80 -24.44 1.74
N ARG A 143 9.23 -23.22 2.06
CA ARG A 143 9.74 -22.88 3.40
C ARG A 143 8.70 -23.03 4.50
N LEU A 144 7.45 -22.60 4.25
CA LEU A 144 6.35 -22.68 5.22
C LEU A 144 5.76 -24.10 5.33
N GLY A 145 6.01 -24.98 4.37
CA GLY A 145 5.40 -26.30 4.28
C GLY A 145 3.93 -26.27 3.90
N THR A 146 3.52 -25.27 3.08
CA THR A 146 2.13 -25.03 2.68
C THR A 146 1.90 -25.36 1.21
N LYS A 147 0.63 -25.64 0.87
CA LYS A 147 0.21 -25.80 -0.53
C LYS A 147 -0.41 -24.52 -1.07
N ARG A 148 -1.24 -23.86 -0.27
CA ARG A 148 -1.98 -22.66 -0.64
C ARG A 148 -1.54 -21.42 0.14
N GLY A 149 -1.20 -21.59 1.42
CA GLY A 149 -0.85 -20.49 2.31
C GLY A 149 0.43 -19.77 1.91
N PHE A 150 0.41 -18.46 1.99
CA PHE A 150 1.55 -17.56 1.78
C PHE A 150 1.25 -16.17 2.36
N ILE A 151 2.25 -15.31 2.37
CA ILE A 151 2.16 -13.90 2.76
C ILE A 151 2.62 -13.06 1.58
N ALA A 152 1.83 -12.05 1.19
CA ALA A 152 2.24 -10.99 0.30
C ALA A 152 2.01 -9.65 0.99
N VAL A 153 2.94 -8.72 0.86
CA VAL A 153 2.89 -7.45 1.60
C VAL A 153 2.88 -6.24 0.67
N LYS A 154 2.24 -5.19 1.13
CA LYS A 154 2.26 -3.88 0.50
C LYS A 154 3.43 -3.04 1.04
N PRO A 155 4.17 -2.28 0.20
CA PRO A 155 5.22 -1.37 0.65
C PRO A 155 4.67 -0.15 1.42
N ASN A 156 5.57 0.67 1.92
CA ASN A 156 5.25 1.91 2.64
C ASN A 156 4.36 2.85 1.82
N CYS A 157 3.50 3.61 2.50
CA CYS A 157 2.57 4.52 1.85
C CYS A 157 3.24 5.74 1.22
N SER A 158 4.33 6.26 1.82
CA SER A 158 4.99 7.47 1.34
C SER A 158 5.63 7.29 -0.04
N ILE A 159 6.20 6.10 -0.31
CA ILE A 159 6.88 5.84 -1.58
C ILE A 159 5.92 5.82 -2.79
N GLN A 160 4.61 5.64 -2.57
CA GLN A 160 3.62 5.70 -3.65
C GLN A 160 3.54 7.11 -4.29
N SER A 161 3.97 8.15 -3.59
CA SER A 161 3.96 9.52 -4.11
C SER A 161 5.11 9.84 -5.08
N TYR A 162 6.11 8.94 -5.24
CA TYR A 162 7.24 9.22 -6.14
C TYR A 162 7.79 7.97 -6.87
N VAL A 163 7.72 6.78 -6.30
CA VAL A 163 8.25 5.56 -6.93
C VAL A 163 7.58 5.22 -8.26
N PRO A 164 6.24 5.35 -8.41
CA PRO A 164 5.62 5.12 -9.72
C PRO A 164 6.18 6.03 -10.82
N MET A 165 6.36 7.33 -10.52
CA MET A 165 6.90 8.29 -11.48
C MET A 165 8.35 7.97 -11.85
N LEU A 166 9.19 7.60 -10.88
CA LEU A 166 10.57 7.18 -11.14
C LEU A 166 10.63 5.85 -11.88
N THR A 167 9.69 4.92 -11.62
CA THR A 167 9.63 3.63 -12.31
C THR A 167 9.42 3.81 -13.81
N ALA A 168 8.53 4.71 -14.19
CA ALA A 168 8.31 5.04 -15.61
C ALA A 168 9.55 5.61 -16.31
N LEU A 169 10.53 6.06 -15.54
CA LEU A 169 11.76 6.70 -16.03
C LEU A 169 13.01 5.81 -15.90
N LEU A 170 12.86 4.51 -15.53
CA LEU A 170 14.00 3.60 -15.33
C LEU A 170 14.84 3.40 -16.60
N GLU A 171 14.28 3.53 -17.80
CA GLU A 171 15.01 3.45 -19.06
C GLU A 171 16.08 4.56 -19.22
N PHE A 172 15.88 5.70 -18.54
CA PHE A 172 16.83 6.82 -18.50
C PHE A 172 17.90 6.65 -17.42
N GLU A 173 17.89 5.56 -16.70
CA GLU A 173 18.88 5.18 -15.69
C GLU A 173 19.05 6.25 -14.58
N PRO A 174 18.00 6.52 -13.77
CA PRO A 174 18.15 7.40 -12.61
C PRO A 174 19.24 6.84 -11.68
N TYR A 175 20.15 7.70 -11.19
CA TYR A 175 21.25 7.23 -10.33
C TYR A 175 21.37 7.97 -8.99
N GLU A 176 20.86 9.20 -8.89
CA GLU A 176 20.75 9.95 -7.64
C GLU A 176 19.32 10.53 -7.52
N VAL A 177 18.70 10.32 -6.38
CA VAL A 177 17.35 10.83 -6.07
C VAL A 177 17.34 11.46 -4.69
N VAL A 178 16.82 12.68 -4.60
CA VAL A 178 16.47 13.34 -3.35
C VAL A 178 14.96 13.48 -3.30
N ALA A 179 14.33 13.00 -2.22
CA ALA A 179 12.88 13.12 -2.05
C ALA A 179 12.53 13.64 -0.65
N THR A 180 11.83 14.75 -0.58
CA THR A 180 11.21 15.21 0.67
C THR A 180 9.73 14.86 0.64
N THR A 181 9.27 14.06 1.61
CA THR A 181 7.86 13.68 1.70
C THR A 181 7.13 14.51 2.75
N TYR A 182 5.96 15.02 2.36
CA TYR A 182 5.02 15.75 3.20
C TYR A 182 3.85 14.81 3.53
N GLN A 183 3.87 14.24 4.73
CA GLN A 183 3.00 13.12 5.07
C GLN A 183 1.80 13.54 5.92
N ALA A 184 0.61 13.18 5.46
CA ALA A 184 -0.67 13.43 6.11
C ALA A 184 -0.80 12.72 7.47
N ILE A 185 -1.59 13.28 8.39
CA ILE A 185 -1.79 12.79 9.76
C ILE A 185 -2.42 11.40 9.80
N SER A 186 -3.28 11.06 8.83
CA SER A 186 -3.87 9.71 8.72
C SER A 186 -2.84 8.59 8.51
N GLY A 187 -1.63 8.92 8.05
CA GLY A 187 -0.50 7.99 8.02
C GLY A 187 -0.05 7.52 9.41
N ALA A 188 -0.34 8.29 10.46
CA ALA A 188 -0.18 7.88 11.86
C ALA A 188 -1.45 7.22 12.45
N GLY A 189 -2.47 6.95 11.63
CA GLY A 189 -3.75 6.41 12.11
C GLY A 189 -4.58 7.39 12.95
N LYS A 190 -4.31 8.70 12.85
CA LYS A 190 -4.92 9.75 13.67
C LYS A 190 -5.76 10.72 12.84
N THR A 191 -6.70 11.35 13.52
CA THR A 191 -7.47 12.51 13.04
C THR A 191 -7.00 13.77 13.74
N PHE A 192 -7.41 14.97 13.29
CA PHE A 192 -7.11 16.21 14.00
C PHE A 192 -7.74 16.27 15.39
N ASN A 193 -8.89 15.62 15.61
CA ASN A 193 -9.51 15.52 16.93
C ASN A 193 -8.65 14.69 17.92
N GLU A 194 -7.95 13.68 17.42
CA GLU A 194 -7.06 12.85 18.23
C GLU A 194 -5.65 13.42 18.33
N TRP A 195 -5.31 14.36 17.48
CA TRP A 195 -3.97 14.99 17.44
C TRP A 195 -4.08 16.48 17.10
N PRO A 196 -4.70 17.28 17.99
CA PRO A 196 -4.93 18.72 17.76
C PRO A 196 -3.63 19.52 17.61
N GLU A 197 -2.50 19.04 18.19
CA GLU A 197 -1.19 19.69 18.09
C GLU A 197 -0.63 19.71 16.66
N MET A 198 -1.24 18.96 15.75
CA MET A 198 -0.88 19.00 14.33
C MET A 198 -1.53 20.17 13.57
N ILE A 199 -2.53 20.83 14.16
CA ILE A 199 -3.12 22.02 13.52
C ILE A 199 -2.08 23.13 13.54
N ASP A 200 -1.83 23.75 12.38
CA ASP A 200 -0.85 24.82 12.22
C ASP A 200 0.59 24.42 12.64
N ASN A 201 0.97 23.14 12.41
CA ASN A 201 2.25 22.60 12.85
C ASN A 201 2.87 21.67 11.80
N VAL A 202 4.20 21.63 11.77
CA VAL A 202 5.02 20.73 10.95
C VAL A 202 6.01 20.00 11.84
N ILE A 203 6.02 18.66 11.80
CA ILE A 203 6.98 17.84 12.53
C ILE A 203 8.03 17.31 11.55
N PRO A 204 9.34 17.69 11.71
CA PRO A 204 10.39 17.35 10.74
C PRO A 204 10.96 15.94 10.90
N TYR A 205 10.23 15.05 11.58
CA TYR A 205 10.66 13.68 11.85
C TYR A 205 9.49 12.71 11.97
N ILE A 206 9.60 11.57 11.29
CA ILE A 206 8.68 10.44 11.41
C ILE A 206 9.53 9.18 11.61
N GLY A 207 9.40 8.54 12.77
CA GLY A 207 10.26 7.42 13.17
C GLY A 207 10.36 6.29 12.15
N GLY A 208 11.57 6.06 11.60
CA GLY A 208 11.87 5.00 10.65
C GLY A 208 11.27 5.18 9.25
N GLU A 209 10.70 6.33 8.92
CA GLU A 209 10.13 6.56 7.58
C GLU A 209 11.20 6.86 6.53
N GLU A 210 12.27 7.56 6.89
CA GLU A 210 13.37 7.87 5.97
C GLU A 210 14.04 6.59 5.48
N GLU A 211 14.42 5.68 6.39
CA GLU A 211 14.99 4.37 6.02
C GLU A 211 14.08 3.57 5.07
N LYS A 212 12.76 3.54 5.36
CA LYS A 212 11.80 2.86 4.47
C LYS A 212 11.75 3.54 3.10
N SER A 213 11.69 4.87 3.07
CA SER A 213 11.61 5.65 1.83
C SER A 213 12.88 5.51 0.98
N GLU A 214 14.04 5.28 1.60
CA GLU A 214 15.31 5.07 0.88
C GLU A 214 15.50 3.61 0.41
N GLN A 215 15.05 2.62 1.18
CA GLN A 215 15.37 1.22 0.93
C GLN A 215 14.25 0.44 0.25
N GLU A 216 12.98 0.72 0.56
CA GLU A 216 11.86 -0.04 -0.04
C GLU A 216 11.77 0.14 -1.57
N PRO A 217 12.01 1.33 -2.17
CA PRO A 217 12.08 1.46 -3.62
C PRO A 217 13.07 0.51 -4.27
N LEU A 218 14.25 0.34 -3.68
CA LEU A 218 15.28 -0.57 -4.20
C LEU A 218 14.82 -2.03 -4.16
N ARG A 219 14.02 -2.41 -3.15
CA ARG A 219 13.41 -3.74 -3.11
C ARG A 219 12.30 -3.88 -4.15
N VAL A 220 11.47 -2.85 -4.37
CA VAL A 220 10.45 -2.84 -5.43
C VAL A 220 11.08 -3.02 -6.81
N TRP A 221 12.20 -2.36 -7.07
CA TRP A 221 12.99 -2.49 -8.32
C TRP A 221 13.96 -3.67 -8.33
N GLY A 222 13.92 -4.49 -7.29
CA GLY A 222 14.74 -5.68 -7.17
C GLY A 222 14.36 -6.77 -8.19
N LYS A 223 15.06 -7.90 -8.11
CA LYS A 223 14.85 -9.06 -8.97
C LYS A 223 14.66 -10.32 -8.14
N VAL A 224 13.93 -11.27 -8.67
CA VAL A 224 13.84 -12.62 -8.10
C VAL A 224 15.04 -13.42 -8.51
N GLU A 225 15.86 -13.85 -7.56
CA GLU A 225 17.04 -14.67 -7.76
C GLU A 225 17.05 -15.79 -6.70
N ASN A 226 17.16 -17.05 -7.14
CA ASN A 226 17.22 -18.21 -6.25
C ASN A 226 16.07 -18.27 -5.21
N GLY A 227 14.85 -17.92 -5.63
CA GLY A 227 13.67 -17.95 -4.77
C GLY A 227 13.60 -16.81 -3.73
N GLN A 228 14.39 -15.78 -3.90
CA GLN A 228 14.45 -14.60 -3.02
C GLN A 228 14.40 -13.29 -3.82
N ILE A 229 13.95 -12.22 -3.19
CA ILE A 229 14.00 -10.90 -3.80
C ILE A 229 15.29 -10.21 -3.40
N VAL A 230 16.17 -10.04 -4.36
CA VAL A 230 17.43 -9.29 -4.25
C VAL A 230 17.16 -7.84 -4.63
N LYS A 231 17.44 -6.89 -3.71
CA LYS A 231 17.19 -5.47 -3.97
C LYS A 231 18.13 -4.90 -5.02
N ALA A 232 17.66 -3.91 -5.78
CA ALA A 232 18.48 -3.12 -6.68
C ALA A 232 19.55 -2.32 -5.90
N THR A 233 20.64 -1.98 -6.56
CA THR A 233 21.75 -1.19 -5.97
C THR A 233 21.74 0.28 -6.42
N SER A 234 20.88 0.64 -7.35
CA SER A 234 20.71 1.99 -7.91
C SER A 234 19.22 2.28 -8.08
N PRO A 235 18.80 3.55 -8.01
CA PRO A 235 19.55 4.75 -7.67
C PRO A 235 19.97 4.83 -6.20
N VAL A 236 20.91 5.74 -5.87
CA VAL A 236 21.10 6.20 -4.49
C VAL A 236 19.95 7.14 -4.16
N ILE A 237 19.24 6.86 -3.07
CA ILE A 237 18.09 7.65 -2.63
C ILE A 237 18.38 8.21 -1.25
N THR A 238 18.20 9.52 -1.07
CA THR A 238 18.16 10.14 0.23
C THR A 238 16.83 10.85 0.44
N THR A 239 16.28 10.73 1.64
CA THR A 239 14.94 11.26 1.91
C THR A 239 14.90 12.07 3.20
N GLN A 240 13.91 12.97 3.24
CA GLN A 240 13.47 13.60 4.47
C GLN A 240 11.95 13.45 4.57
N CYS A 241 11.48 12.93 5.71
CA CYS A 241 10.07 12.64 5.92
C CYS A 241 9.46 13.58 6.95
N ILE A 242 8.55 14.43 6.51
CA ILE A 242 7.95 15.53 7.29
C ILE A 242 6.47 15.25 7.50
N ARG A 243 5.98 15.37 8.75
CA ARG A 243 4.55 15.34 9.03
C ARG A 243 3.97 16.73 8.86
N VAL A 244 2.88 16.82 8.10
CA VAL A 244 2.20 18.09 7.78
C VAL A 244 0.72 18.05 8.19
N PRO A 245 0.06 19.20 8.41
CA PRO A 245 -1.33 19.29 8.83
C PRO A 245 -2.30 19.06 7.66
N VAL A 246 -2.19 17.91 7.03
CA VAL A 246 -3.05 17.43 5.93
C VAL A 246 -3.75 16.16 6.40
N THR A 247 -5.06 16.03 6.17
CA THR A 247 -5.84 14.87 6.58
C THR A 247 -5.38 13.60 5.85
N ASN A 248 -5.42 13.63 4.52
CA ASN A 248 -5.04 12.53 3.62
C ASN A 248 -4.24 13.07 2.43
N GLY A 249 -3.41 12.21 1.85
CA GLY A 249 -2.55 12.51 0.72
C GLY A 249 -1.11 12.78 1.14
N HIS A 250 -0.18 11.94 0.67
CA HIS A 250 1.26 12.14 0.84
C HIS A 250 1.80 12.77 -0.43
N THR A 251 2.45 13.92 -0.28
CA THR A 251 3.12 14.65 -1.35
C THR A 251 4.62 14.43 -1.26
N ALA A 252 5.33 14.35 -2.39
CA ALA A 252 6.77 14.30 -2.45
C ALA A 252 7.33 15.38 -3.38
N ALA A 253 8.31 16.14 -2.90
CA ALA A 253 9.17 16.97 -3.75
C ALA A 253 10.40 16.12 -4.12
N VAL A 254 10.64 15.92 -5.41
CA VAL A 254 11.63 14.99 -5.94
C VAL A 254 12.61 15.71 -6.85
N PHE A 255 13.89 15.40 -6.66
CA PHE A 255 14.99 15.82 -7.52
C PHE A 255 15.73 14.58 -8.01
N VAL A 256 16.06 14.51 -9.27
CA VAL A 256 16.63 13.30 -9.87
C VAL A 256 17.70 13.61 -10.90
N LYS A 257 18.78 12.79 -10.89
CA LYS A 257 19.81 12.76 -11.94
C LYS A 257 19.72 11.47 -12.74
N PHE A 258 19.92 11.57 -14.02
CA PHE A 258 19.88 10.49 -14.98
C PHE A 258 21.23 10.28 -15.69
N ARG A 259 21.60 9.02 -15.96
CA ARG A 259 22.75 8.73 -16.83
C ARG A 259 22.46 9.07 -18.30
N LYS A 260 21.19 8.89 -18.69
CA LYS A 260 20.66 9.25 -20.02
C LYS A 260 19.64 10.34 -19.81
N ASN A 261 20.07 11.60 -19.75
CA ASN A 261 19.20 12.72 -19.42
C ASN A 261 18.04 12.84 -20.43
N PRO A 262 16.77 12.59 -20.01
CA PRO A 262 15.60 12.67 -20.88
C PRO A 262 15.21 14.12 -21.16
N THR A 263 14.52 14.37 -22.28
CA THR A 263 13.80 15.62 -22.48
C THR A 263 12.49 15.66 -21.68
N LYS A 264 11.91 16.84 -21.50
CA LYS A 264 10.60 17.00 -20.84
C LYS A 264 9.53 16.17 -21.52
N GLU A 265 9.50 16.18 -22.85
CA GLU A 265 8.54 15.43 -23.67
C GLU A 265 8.67 13.92 -23.47
N GLN A 266 9.89 13.42 -23.33
CA GLN A 266 10.16 12.01 -23.05
C GLN A 266 9.63 11.61 -21.66
N ILE A 267 9.86 12.45 -20.65
CA ILE A 267 9.34 12.20 -19.29
C ILE A 267 7.80 12.18 -19.29
N LEU A 268 7.18 13.20 -19.88
CA LEU A 268 5.72 13.30 -19.95
C LEU A 268 5.11 12.14 -20.73
N LYS A 269 5.74 11.73 -21.83
CA LYS A 269 5.33 10.55 -22.59
C LYS A 269 5.43 9.28 -21.75
N ALA A 270 6.55 9.07 -21.07
CA ALA A 270 6.77 7.90 -20.20
C ALA A 270 5.70 7.82 -19.09
N TRP A 271 5.37 8.92 -18.44
CA TRP A 271 4.31 8.96 -17.42
C TRP A 271 2.93 8.68 -18.00
N LYS A 272 2.61 9.25 -19.16
CA LYS A 272 1.31 9.07 -19.83
C LYS A 272 1.10 7.63 -20.30
N GLU A 273 2.15 6.98 -20.80
CA GLU A 273 2.08 5.63 -21.36
C GLU A 273 2.32 4.54 -20.31
N PHE A 274 2.73 4.91 -19.08
CA PHE A 274 3.03 3.93 -18.05
C PHE A 274 1.77 3.16 -17.63
N SER A 275 1.82 1.87 -17.84
CA SER A 275 0.74 0.94 -17.55
C SER A 275 1.31 -0.38 -17.06
N GLY A 276 0.57 -1.07 -16.21
CA GLY A 276 0.98 -2.35 -15.65
C GLY A 276 -0.05 -3.46 -15.91
N LYS A 277 0.22 -4.61 -15.33
CA LYS A 277 -0.66 -5.79 -15.41
C LYS A 277 -2.06 -5.53 -14.88
N PRO A 278 -2.27 -4.75 -13.79
CA PRO A 278 -3.61 -4.41 -13.32
C PRO A 278 -4.49 -3.74 -14.37
N GLN A 279 -3.94 -2.80 -15.14
CA GLN A 279 -4.66 -2.12 -16.23
C GLN A 279 -4.96 -3.08 -17.38
N ALA A 280 -3.98 -3.90 -17.77
CA ALA A 280 -4.16 -4.90 -18.82
C ALA A 280 -5.26 -5.93 -18.47
N LEU A 281 -5.34 -6.32 -17.20
CA LEU A 281 -6.36 -7.25 -16.67
C LEU A 281 -7.69 -6.56 -16.32
N LYS A 282 -7.75 -5.24 -16.38
CA LYS A 282 -8.91 -4.42 -15.98
C LYS A 282 -9.39 -4.78 -14.57
N LEU A 283 -8.44 -4.81 -13.62
CA LEU A 283 -8.78 -5.13 -12.24
C LEU A 283 -9.67 -4.05 -11.64
N PRO A 284 -10.62 -4.41 -10.75
CA PRO A 284 -11.63 -3.47 -10.24
C PRO A 284 -11.09 -2.17 -9.62
N HIS A 285 -9.95 -2.26 -8.92
CA HIS A 285 -9.30 -1.08 -8.31
C HIS A 285 -8.11 -0.55 -9.11
N ALA A 286 -7.85 -1.09 -10.31
CA ALA A 286 -6.82 -0.53 -11.19
C ALA A 286 -7.30 0.81 -11.77
N PRO A 287 -6.55 1.92 -11.57
CA PRO A 287 -6.89 3.18 -12.22
C PRO A 287 -6.72 3.03 -13.74
N GLU A 288 -7.61 3.63 -14.51
CA GLU A 288 -7.51 3.65 -15.97
C GLU A 288 -6.21 4.31 -16.42
N GLN A 289 -5.88 5.46 -15.82
CA GLN A 289 -4.61 6.15 -15.97
C GLN A 289 -3.85 6.10 -14.64
N PHE A 290 -2.72 5.37 -14.59
CA PHE A 290 -2.00 5.21 -13.32
C PHE A 290 -1.30 6.48 -12.87
N ILE A 291 -0.56 7.15 -13.78
CA ILE A 291 0.12 8.42 -13.51
C ILE A 291 -0.57 9.53 -14.29
N THR A 292 -1.10 10.52 -13.59
CA THR A 292 -1.71 11.71 -14.19
C THR A 292 -0.81 12.92 -13.95
N TYR A 293 -0.43 13.61 -15.02
CA TYR A 293 0.36 14.85 -14.95
C TYR A 293 -0.54 16.09 -15.05
N PHE A 294 -0.31 17.06 -14.17
CA PHE A 294 -0.96 18.36 -14.18
C PHE A 294 -0.01 19.44 -14.70
N GLU A 295 -0.48 20.23 -15.67
CA GLU A 295 0.29 21.34 -16.25
C GLU A 295 0.24 22.61 -15.39
N GLU A 296 -0.79 22.75 -14.54
CA GLU A 296 -0.99 23.91 -13.69
C GLU A 296 0.12 24.04 -12.65
N ASP A 297 0.64 25.25 -12.51
CA ASP A 297 1.76 25.56 -11.63
C ASP A 297 1.51 25.28 -10.14
N ASN A 298 0.25 25.23 -9.70
CA ASN A 298 -0.14 24.99 -8.33
C ASN A 298 -0.66 23.55 -8.06
N ARG A 299 -0.43 22.61 -9.00
CA ARG A 299 -0.86 21.19 -8.88
C ARG A 299 0.35 20.24 -8.87
N PRO A 300 0.25 19.04 -8.23
CA PRO A 300 -0.93 18.52 -7.53
C PRO A 300 -1.10 19.12 -6.12
N GLN A 301 -2.34 19.16 -5.67
CA GLN A 301 -2.71 19.57 -4.31
C GLN A 301 -3.40 18.39 -3.59
N ALA A 302 -2.97 18.09 -2.36
CA ALA A 302 -3.50 16.94 -1.62
C ALA A 302 -5.03 16.95 -1.47
N HIS A 303 -5.65 18.13 -1.27
CA HIS A 303 -7.11 18.23 -1.12
C HIS A 303 -7.87 18.01 -2.43
N LEU A 304 -7.30 18.45 -3.56
CA LEU A 304 -7.98 18.40 -4.86
C LEU A 304 -7.72 17.11 -5.64
N ASP A 305 -6.52 16.50 -5.46
CA ASP A 305 -6.02 15.50 -6.42
C ASP A 305 -5.80 14.11 -5.83
N ARG A 306 -5.85 13.98 -4.50
CA ARG A 306 -5.61 12.69 -3.84
C ARG A 306 -6.64 11.61 -4.19
N ASP A 307 -7.86 12.02 -4.55
CA ASP A 307 -8.98 11.10 -4.76
C ASP A 307 -9.18 10.69 -6.23
N ILE A 308 -8.25 11.07 -7.12
CA ILE A 308 -8.32 10.70 -8.54
C ILE A 308 -8.39 9.16 -8.68
N TYR A 309 -9.29 8.68 -9.55
CA TYR A 309 -9.58 7.25 -9.70
C TYR A 309 -9.88 6.55 -8.37
N GLY A 310 -10.71 7.18 -7.53
CA GLY A 310 -11.06 6.63 -6.21
C GLY A 310 -9.84 6.54 -5.27
N GLY A 311 -8.85 7.41 -5.43
CA GLY A 311 -7.62 7.44 -4.64
C GLY A 311 -6.59 6.36 -5.03
N MET A 312 -6.80 5.70 -6.18
CA MET A 312 -5.89 4.66 -6.69
C MET A 312 -4.92 5.17 -7.74
N GLY A 313 -5.20 6.32 -8.40
CA GLY A 313 -4.25 7.01 -9.24
C GLY A 313 -3.16 7.72 -8.44
N VAL A 314 -2.02 7.98 -9.08
CA VAL A 314 -0.97 8.87 -8.57
C VAL A 314 -0.86 10.09 -9.47
N THR A 315 -0.49 11.23 -8.92
CA THR A 315 -0.42 12.47 -9.69
C THR A 315 0.96 13.07 -9.64
N ALA A 316 1.38 13.68 -10.73
CA ALA A 316 2.61 14.43 -10.86
C ALA A 316 2.33 15.83 -11.40
N GLY A 317 3.18 16.77 -11.06
CA GLY A 317 3.16 18.13 -11.60
C GLY A 317 4.47 18.86 -11.36
N ARG A 318 4.55 20.10 -11.77
CA ARG A 318 5.75 20.92 -11.55
C ARG A 318 7.03 20.32 -12.13
N LEU A 319 6.94 19.55 -13.24
CA LEU A 319 8.11 19.02 -13.92
C LEU A 319 8.91 20.16 -14.58
N ARG A 320 10.16 20.30 -14.17
CA ARG A 320 11.07 21.35 -14.68
C ARG A 320 12.53 20.95 -14.47
N GLU A 321 13.40 21.53 -15.27
CA GLU A 321 14.85 21.44 -15.10
C GLU A 321 15.28 21.98 -13.74
N ASP A 322 16.38 21.46 -13.23
CA ASP A 322 17.00 21.88 -11.98
C ASP A 322 18.45 22.31 -12.18
N SER A 323 18.92 23.24 -11.37
CA SER A 323 20.28 23.77 -11.48
C SER A 323 21.37 22.88 -10.87
N VAL A 324 20.99 21.90 -10.04
CA VAL A 324 21.92 20.97 -9.36
C VAL A 324 21.67 19.53 -9.82
N TYR A 325 20.41 19.16 -9.99
CA TYR A 325 19.95 17.91 -10.55
C TYR A 325 19.50 18.13 -12.01
N ASP A 326 19.21 17.04 -12.73
CA ASP A 326 18.71 17.19 -14.09
C ASP A 326 17.25 17.66 -14.08
N TRP A 327 16.41 16.98 -13.29
CA TRP A 327 14.97 17.24 -13.22
C TRP A 327 14.45 17.27 -11.80
N LYS A 328 13.38 18.03 -11.60
CA LYS A 328 12.57 18.03 -10.36
C LYS A 328 11.09 18.06 -10.68
N PHE A 329 10.31 17.41 -9.80
CA PHE A 329 8.86 17.37 -9.90
C PHE A 329 8.21 17.21 -8.52
N VAL A 330 6.88 17.34 -8.46
CA VAL A 330 6.09 17.06 -7.28
C VAL A 330 5.16 15.88 -7.59
N GLY A 331 5.14 14.88 -6.72
CA GLY A 331 4.25 13.75 -6.81
C GLY A 331 3.28 13.70 -5.63
N LEU A 332 2.12 13.06 -5.82
CA LEU A 332 1.09 12.89 -4.79
C LEU A 332 0.40 11.54 -4.94
N SER A 333 0.10 10.90 -3.80
CA SER A 333 -0.75 9.71 -3.74
C SER A 333 -1.64 9.72 -2.51
N HIS A 334 -2.79 9.05 -2.57
CA HIS A 334 -3.65 8.86 -1.40
C HIS A 334 -3.07 7.79 -0.47
N ASN A 335 -2.62 8.17 0.71
CA ASN A 335 -1.87 7.32 1.63
C ASN A 335 -2.68 6.18 2.26
N THR A 336 -3.99 6.33 2.46
CA THR A 336 -4.85 5.27 3.05
C THR A 336 -5.55 4.41 2.00
N LEU A 337 -5.61 4.85 0.76
CA LEU A 337 -6.13 4.09 -0.39
C LEU A 337 -4.96 3.47 -1.18
N ARG A 338 -4.41 4.13 -2.19
CA ARG A 338 -3.22 3.61 -2.92
C ARG A 338 -2.10 3.20 -1.97
N GLY A 339 -1.82 4.04 -0.98
CA GLY A 339 -0.76 3.85 0.00
C GLY A 339 -1.05 2.78 1.06
N ALA A 340 -2.27 2.27 1.22
CA ALA A 340 -2.63 1.28 2.24
C ALA A 340 -3.68 0.29 1.74
N ALA A 341 -4.92 0.36 2.22
CA ALA A 341 -5.95 -0.65 1.98
C ALA A 341 -6.24 -0.89 0.49
N GLY A 342 -6.38 0.16 -0.31
CA GLY A 342 -6.64 0.03 -1.75
C GLY A 342 -5.52 -0.69 -2.48
N GLY A 343 -4.25 -0.35 -2.17
CA GLY A 343 -3.09 -1.05 -2.73
C GLY A 343 -3.06 -2.53 -2.35
N ALA A 344 -3.42 -2.89 -1.11
CA ALA A 344 -3.50 -4.28 -0.69
C ALA A 344 -4.68 -5.02 -1.37
N VAL A 345 -5.83 -4.36 -1.55
CA VAL A 345 -6.95 -4.94 -2.31
C VAL A 345 -6.54 -5.20 -3.76
N LEU A 346 -5.84 -4.26 -4.41
CA LEU A 346 -5.34 -4.45 -5.77
C LEU A 346 -4.32 -5.61 -5.87
N ILE A 347 -3.46 -5.81 -4.85
CA ILE A 347 -2.59 -7.00 -4.76
C ILE A 347 -3.45 -8.27 -4.72
N ALA A 348 -4.50 -8.31 -3.89
CA ALA A 348 -5.38 -9.46 -3.79
C ALA A 348 -6.14 -9.73 -5.09
N GLU A 349 -6.59 -8.70 -5.80
CA GLU A 349 -7.22 -8.82 -7.12
C GLU A 349 -6.28 -9.45 -8.14
N LEU A 350 -5.01 -9.01 -8.16
CA LEU A 350 -3.99 -9.60 -9.03
C LEU A 350 -3.74 -11.06 -8.66
N LEU A 351 -3.53 -11.37 -7.39
CA LEU A 351 -3.34 -12.74 -6.90
C LEU A 351 -4.53 -13.64 -7.24
N HIS A 352 -5.75 -13.14 -7.15
CA HIS A 352 -6.97 -13.85 -7.53
C HIS A 352 -7.01 -14.16 -9.03
N LYS A 353 -6.71 -13.18 -9.88
CA LYS A 353 -6.70 -13.35 -11.34
C LYS A 353 -5.60 -14.27 -11.83
N GLU A 354 -4.47 -14.31 -11.14
CA GLU A 354 -3.33 -15.18 -11.45
C GLU A 354 -3.44 -16.58 -10.83
N GLY A 355 -4.56 -16.90 -10.12
CA GLY A 355 -4.82 -18.22 -9.55
C GLY A 355 -4.01 -18.55 -8.29
N TYR A 356 -3.37 -17.58 -7.62
CA TYR A 356 -2.56 -17.85 -6.42
C TYR A 356 -3.39 -18.32 -5.21
N PHE A 357 -4.69 -18.07 -5.20
CA PHE A 357 -5.59 -18.47 -4.11
C PHE A 357 -6.25 -19.85 -4.31
N ASP A 358 -5.99 -20.52 -5.41
CA ASP A 358 -6.60 -21.81 -5.77
C ASP A 358 -5.80 -23.01 -5.26
#